data_da63e679f856cfe107e69588056a88a6
#
_entry.id   da63e679f856cfe107e69588056a88a6
#
_cell.length_a   1.000
_cell.length_b   1.000
_cell.length_c   1.000
_cell.angle_alpha   90.00
_cell.angle_beta   90.00
_cell.angle_gamma   90.00
#
_symmetry.space_group_name_H-M   'P 1'
#
loop_
_entity.id
_entity.type
_entity.pdbx_description
1 polymer ?
#
loop_
_entity_poly.entity_id
_entity_poly.type
_entity_poly.pdbx_seq_one_letter_code
_entity_poly.pdbx_strand_id
1 'polypeptide(L)'
;QYRSLSDGDGSWYSMRGNVDYQRTSKKNKDRMITLSYKISTQPQNSDYYTDYKDIKDPFEMDIVKKFLLNNSHSDGKTNTTEHTFQVDYTTPIGKLHTIEAGAKYIIRNNLSDNKLFEAEGVSDNYEYNNDRSSKYKHLNDILAAYLGYTLRYKTFSFKPGVRYEYTSQDVKYLAGAIGPEADFSTSYNDFVPSVTMGIKIGKTQNLRGGY
;
A
#
# COMPACT_ATOMS: atom_id res chain seq x y z
N GLN A 1 -32.46 -11.46 24.90
CA GLN A 1 -31.38 -12.37 24.55
C GLN A 1 -31.48 -12.75 23.07
N TYR A 2 -30.38 -12.77 22.35
CA TYR A 2 -30.31 -13.15 20.95
C TYR A 2 -29.02 -13.93 20.64
N ARG A 3 -29.00 -14.60 19.50
CA ARG A 3 -27.83 -15.26 18.93
C ARG A 3 -27.50 -14.59 17.61
N SER A 4 -26.24 -14.17 17.42
CA SER A 4 -25.71 -13.70 16.16
C SER A 4 -24.92 -14.83 15.50
N LEU A 5 -25.19 -15.06 14.23
CA LEU A 5 -24.47 -15.98 13.36
C LEU A 5 -23.83 -15.17 12.25
N SER A 6 -22.54 -15.35 12.05
CA SER A 6 -21.84 -14.74 10.90
C SER A 6 -21.28 -15.88 10.06
N ASP A 7 -21.54 -15.81 8.77
CA ASP A 7 -21.02 -16.72 7.76
C ASP A 7 -20.46 -15.90 6.61
N GLY A 8 -19.36 -16.33 6.02
CA GLY A 8 -18.79 -15.58 4.92
C GLY A 8 -17.62 -16.25 4.25
N ASP A 9 -17.48 -15.92 2.99
CA ASP A 9 -16.41 -16.34 2.12
C ASP A 9 -15.57 -15.15 1.67
N GLY A 10 -14.27 -15.40 1.49
CA GLY A 10 -13.36 -14.42 0.95
C GLY A 10 -12.36 -15.05 0.00
N SER A 11 -12.06 -14.34 -1.07
CA SER A 11 -11.02 -14.74 -2.01
C SER A 11 -10.06 -13.59 -2.26
N TRP A 12 -8.79 -13.93 -2.36
CA TRP A 12 -7.76 -12.98 -2.75
C TRP A 12 -6.69 -13.66 -3.57
N TYR A 13 -6.07 -12.91 -4.44
CA TYR A 13 -4.85 -13.36 -5.09
C TYR A 13 -3.88 -12.18 -5.27
N SER A 14 -2.62 -12.49 -5.49
CA SER A 14 -1.58 -11.48 -5.76
C SER A 14 -0.81 -11.89 -7.00
N MET A 15 -0.69 -10.97 -7.93
CA MET A 15 0.11 -11.14 -9.13
C MET A 15 1.19 -10.06 -9.18
N ARG A 16 2.43 -10.46 -9.48
CA ARG A 16 3.57 -9.55 -9.59
C ARG A 16 4.39 -9.92 -10.81
N GLY A 17 4.81 -8.89 -11.55
CA GLY A 17 5.75 -9.02 -12.65
C GLY A 17 6.80 -7.92 -12.56
N ASN A 18 8.04 -8.24 -12.96
CA ASN A 18 9.11 -7.25 -13.08
C ASN A 18 9.95 -7.52 -14.33
N VAL A 19 10.46 -6.44 -14.90
CA VAL A 19 11.42 -6.46 -15.99
C VAL A 19 12.55 -5.50 -15.64
N ASP A 20 13.78 -6.00 -15.67
CA ASP A 20 14.97 -5.23 -15.39
C ASP A 20 15.88 -5.26 -16.60
N TYR A 21 16.33 -4.09 -17.04
CA TYR A 21 17.38 -3.94 -18.03
C TYR A 21 18.61 -3.34 -17.39
N GLN A 22 19.72 -4.04 -17.49
CA GLN A 22 21.00 -3.63 -16.91
C GLN A 22 22.07 -3.51 -17.99
N ARG A 23 22.74 -2.38 -18.02
CA ARG A 23 23.86 -2.14 -18.92
C ARG A 23 25.08 -1.67 -18.16
N THR A 24 26.18 -2.40 -18.31
CA THR A 24 27.49 -2.06 -17.78
C THR A 24 28.37 -1.39 -18.84
N SER A 25 29.29 -0.54 -18.41
CA SER A 25 30.25 0.10 -19.30
C SER A 25 31.33 -0.88 -19.75
N LYS A 26 31.70 -0.85 -21.03
CA LYS A 26 32.81 -1.66 -21.56
C LYS A 26 34.19 -1.28 -20.93
N LYS A 27 34.37 0.00 -20.56
CA LYS A 27 35.61 0.49 -19.96
C LYS A 27 35.72 0.24 -18.46
N ASN A 28 34.60 0.20 -17.76
CA ASN A 28 34.52 -0.02 -16.32
C ASN A 28 33.22 -0.77 -15.98
N LYS A 29 33.36 -2.04 -15.60
CA LYS A 29 32.22 -2.91 -15.31
C LYS A 29 31.41 -2.48 -14.06
N ASP A 30 32.01 -1.70 -13.17
CA ASP A 30 31.34 -1.17 -11.98
C ASP A 30 30.49 0.07 -12.32
N ARG A 31 30.64 0.64 -13.53
CA ARG A 31 29.75 1.69 -14.02
C ARG A 31 28.55 1.05 -14.69
N MET A 32 27.38 1.31 -14.15
CA MET A 32 26.16 0.59 -14.50
C MET A 32 24.94 1.50 -14.48
N ILE A 33 24.06 1.28 -15.44
CA ILE A 33 22.68 1.79 -15.42
C ILE A 33 21.73 0.61 -15.35
N THR A 34 20.70 0.73 -14.50
CA THR A 34 19.61 -0.23 -14.38
C THR A 34 18.29 0.49 -14.62
N LEU A 35 17.46 -0.05 -15.48
CA LEU A 35 16.07 0.38 -15.68
C LEU A 35 15.18 -0.75 -15.21
N SER A 36 14.27 -0.46 -14.30
CA SER A 36 13.36 -1.45 -13.72
C SER A 36 11.92 -1.00 -13.88
N TYR A 37 11.09 -1.93 -14.30
CA TYR A 37 9.64 -1.79 -14.26
C TYR A 37 9.03 -2.93 -13.49
N LYS A 38 8.16 -2.61 -12.54
CA LYS A 38 7.43 -3.58 -11.74
C LYS A 38 5.94 -3.26 -11.77
N ILE A 39 5.13 -4.29 -11.90
CA ILE A 39 3.68 -4.24 -11.74
C ILE A 39 3.27 -5.21 -10.65
N SER A 40 2.32 -4.83 -9.82
CA SER A 40 1.64 -5.74 -8.89
C SER A 40 0.16 -5.42 -8.82
N THR A 41 -0.67 -6.46 -8.68
CA THR A 41 -2.11 -6.31 -8.46
C THR A 41 -2.56 -7.28 -7.37
N GLN A 42 -3.50 -6.84 -6.53
CA GLN A 42 -4.00 -7.59 -5.38
C GLN A 42 -5.52 -7.40 -5.25
N PRO A 43 -6.33 -8.04 -6.10
CA PRO A 43 -7.76 -8.05 -5.92
C PRO A 43 -8.15 -8.94 -4.75
N GLN A 44 -9.18 -8.51 -4.05
CA GLN A 44 -9.78 -9.20 -2.92
C GLN A 44 -11.30 -9.06 -2.99
N ASN A 45 -12.00 -10.15 -2.81
CA ASN A 45 -13.44 -10.19 -2.66
C ASN A 45 -13.77 -10.73 -1.28
N SER A 46 -14.85 -10.22 -0.69
CA SER A 46 -15.37 -10.68 0.59
C SER A 46 -16.89 -10.65 0.53
N ASP A 47 -17.50 -11.70 1.00
CA ASP A 47 -18.94 -11.87 1.05
C ASP A 47 -19.32 -12.37 2.44
N TYR A 48 -20.08 -11.57 3.22
CA TYR A 48 -20.41 -11.87 4.61
C TYR A 48 -21.88 -11.68 4.87
N TYR A 49 -22.47 -12.67 5.53
CA TYR A 49 -23.81 -12.62 6.07
C TYR A 49 -23.76 -12.53 7.59
N THR A 50 -24.64 -11.75 8.16
CA THR A 50 -24.85 -11.68 9.60
C THR A 50 -26.34 -11.83 9.86
N ASP A 51 -26.69 -12.93 10.53
CA ASP A 51 -28.07 -13.26 10.89
C ASP A 51 -28.27 -13.22 12.39
N TYR A 52 -29.39 -12.68 12.82
CA TYR A 52 -29.84 -12.71 14.20
C TYR A 52 -30.93 -13.73 14.37
N LYS A 53 -30.77 -14.65 15.33
CA LYS A 53 -31.71 -15.77 15.61
C LYS A 53 -32.00 -15.88 17.10
N ASP A 54 -33.01 -16.68 17.45
CA ASP A 54 -33.36 -17.01 18.83
C ASP A 54 -33.60 -15.76 19.71
N ILE A 55 -34.21 -14.72 19.15
CA ILE A 55 -34.47 -13.47 19.85
C ILE A 55 -35.55 -13.73 20.91
N LYS A 56 -35.17 -13.57 22.18
CA LYS A 56 -36.10 -13.68 23.33
C LYS A 56 -36.18 -12.33 24.01
N ASP A 57 -37.39 -11.79 24.04
CA ASP A 57 -37.71 -10.57 24.77
C ASP A 57 -38.52 -10.88 26.04
N PRO A 58 -37.86 -10.98 27.21
CA PRO A 58 -38.55 -11.32 28.46
C PRO A 58 -39.47 -10.21 28.98
N PHE A 59 -39.43 -9.01 28.38
CA PHE A 59 -40.18 -7.85 28.82
C PHE A 59 -41.23 -7.39 27.78
N GLU A 60 -41.51 -8.19 26.75
CA GLU A 60 -42.36 -7.80 25.62
C GLU A 60 -41.96 -6.48 24.93
N MET A 61 -40.72 -6.10 25.11
CA MET A 61 -40.11 -4.94 24.41
C MET A 61 -39.66 -5.40 23.04
N ASP A 62 -39.98 -4.66 22.01
CA ASP A 62 -39.51 -4.94 20.66
C ASP A 62 -37.95 -4.78 20.56
N ILE A 63 -37.23 -5.83 20.93
CA ILE A 63 -35.75 -5.85 20.94
C ILE A 63 -35.21 -5.57 19.53
N VAL A 64 -35.86 -6.05 18.49
CA VAL A 64 -35.44 -5.82 17.10
C VAL A 64 -35.39 -4.32 16.80
N LYS A 65 -36.49 -3.62 17.10
CA LYS A 65 -36.57 -2.15 16.91
C LYS A 65 -35.63 -1.39 17.85
N LYS A 66 -35.56 -1.81 19.11
CA LYS A 66 -34.76 -1.12 20.11
C LYS A 66 -33.24 -1.19 19.86
N PHE A 67 -32.75 -2.31 19.37
CA PHE A 67 -31.33 -2.55 19.14
C PHE A 67 -30.96 -2.59 17.67
N LEU A 68 -31.88 -2.30 16.75
CA LEU A 68 -31.66 -2.32 15.30
C LEU A 68 -30.99 -3.63 14.85
N LEU A 69 -31.49 -4.77 15.34
CA LEU A 69 -31.00 -6.10 14.96
C LEU A 69 -31.51 -6.44 13.56
N ASN A 70 -30.79 -6.02 12.55
CA ASN A 70 -31.10 -6.29 11.15
C ASN A 70 -30.18 -7.37 10.61
N ASN A 71 -30.72 -8.38 9.96
CA ASN A 71 -29.90 -9.27 9.16
C ASN A 71 -29.22 -8.46 8.05
N SER A 72 -27.99 -8.81 7.75
CA SER A 72 -27.21 -8.05 6.76
C SER A 72 -26.35 -8.96 5.90
N HIS A 73 -26.14 -8.52 4.66
CA HIS A 73 -25.22 -9.09 3.68
C HIS A 73 -24.26 -8.01 3.20
N SER A 74 -22.98 -8.26 3.28
CA SER A 74 -21.93 -7.37 2.84
C SER A 74 -21.15 -7.97 1.67
N ASP A 75 -21.17 -7.34 0.49
CA ASP A 75 -20.37 -7.67 -0.70
C ASP A 75 -19.25 -6.62 -0.82
N GLY A 76 -18.02 -7.01 -0.54
CA GLY A 76 -16.83 -6.18 -0.59
C GLY A 76 -15.91 -6.58 -1.72
N LYS A 77 -15.50 -5.60 -2.53
CA LYS A 77 -14.50 -5.77 -3.60
C LYS A 77 -13.44 -4.70 -3.49
N THR A 78 -12.19 -5.12 -3.33
CA THR A 78 -11.06 -4.21 -3.35
C THR A 78 -10.03 -4.67 -4.38
N ASN A 79 -9.35 -3.71 -4.99
CA ASN A 79 -8.22 -3.98 -5.86
C ASN A 79 -7.16 -2.91 -5.70
N THR A 80 -5.94 -3.33 -5.41
CA THR A 80 -4.77 -2.47 -5.42
C THR A 80 -3.91 -2.83 -6.62
N THR A 81 -3.66 -1.86 -7.50
CA THR A 81 -2.71 -1.99 -8.61
C THR A 81 -1.59 -0.97 -8.45
N GLU A 82 -0.35 -1.44 -8.47
CA GLU A 82 0.84 -0.62 -8.34
C GLU A 82 1.75 -0.81 -9.56
N HIS A 83 2.17 0.31 -10.15
CA HIS A 83 3.23 0.39 -11.15
C HIS A 83 4.42 1.10 -10.55
N THR A 84 5.60 0.53 -10.69
CA THR A 84 6.86 1.14 -10.24
C THR A 84 7.82 1.22 -11.42
N PHE A 85 8.29 2.42 -11.70
CA PHE A 85 9.37 2.71 -12.65
C PHE A 85 10.58 3.18 -11.86
N GLN A 86 11.75 2.63 -12.15
CA GLN A 86 12.97 3.00 -11.45
C GLN A 86 14.15 3.05 -12.43
N VAL A 87 14.99 4.05 -12.25
CA VAL A 87 16.29 4.17 -12.90
C VAL A 87 17.38 4.34 -11.86
N ASP A 88 18.40 3.54 -11.94
CA ASP A 88 19.58 3.59 -11.08
C ASP A 88 20.83 3.76 -11.91
N TYR A 89 21.71 4.63 -11.48
CA TYR A 89 23.01 4.82 -12.07
C TYR A 89 24.11 4.76 -11.01
N THR A 90 25.06 3.90 -11.22
CA THR A 90 26.24 3.75 -10.36
C THR A 90 27.50 4.02 -11.17
N THR A 91 28.37 4.85 -10.65
CA THR A 91 29.66 5.11 -11.28
C THR A 91 30.78 5.23 -10.25
N PRO A 92 31.84 4.43 -10.36
CA PRO A 92 33.06 4.63 -9.58
C PRO A 92 33.87 5.82 -10.13
N ILE A 93 34.48 6.56 -9.21
CA ILE A 93 35.41 7.65 -9.48
C ILE A 93 36.75 7.26 -8.83
N GLY A 94 37.69 6.84 -9.66
CA GLY A 94 38.92 6.24 -9.18
C GLY A 94 38.71 4.91 -8.48
N LYS A 95 39.52 4.61 -7.46
CA LYS A 95 39.49 3.31 -6.74
C LYS A 95 38.73 3.36 -5.41
N LEU A 96 38.46 4.55 -4.90
CA LEU A 96 37.96 4.75 -3.55
C LEU A 96 36.54 5.27 -3.48
N HIS A 97 36.08 5.90 -4.54
CA HIS A 97 34.82 6.65 -4.56
C HIS A 97 33.79 6.00 -5.49
N THR A 98 32.54 5.98 -5.08
CA THR A 98 31.42 5.58 -5.93
C THR A 98 30.28 6.58 -5.74
N ILE A 99 29.70 7.01 -6.84
CA ILE A 99 28.45 7.80 -6.85
C ILE A 99 27.32 6.88 -7.30
N GLU A 100 26.22 6.95 -6.58
CA GLU A 100 24.97 6.29 -6.88
C GLU A 100 23.88 7.37 -7.00
N ALA A 101 23.12 7.37 -8.07
CA ALA A 101 22.00 8.27 -8.27
C ALA A 101 20.83 7.50 -8.90
N GLY A 102 19.63 7.86 -8.55
CA GLY A 102 18.46 7.23 -9.14
C GLY A 102 17.20 8.03 -8.94
N ALA A 103 16.18 7.61 -9.69
CA ALA A 103 14.83 8.12 -9.56
C ALA A 103 13.85 6.95 -9.59
N LYS A 104 12.74 7.11 -8.87
CA LYS A 104 11.68 6.13 -8.76
C LYS A 104 10.33 6.81 -8.83
N TYR A 105 9.45 6.27 -9.66
CA TYR A 105 8.06 6.72 -9.76
C TYR A 105 7.12 5.55 -9.49
N ILE A 106 6.22 5.73 -8.54
CA ILE A 106 5.23 4.75 -8.13
C ILE A 106 3.85 5.34 -8.37
N ILE A 107 3.01 4.61 -9.10
CA ILE A 107 1.59 4.89 -9.28
C ILE A 107 0.84 3.78 -8.58
N ARG A 108 0.10 4.11 -7.53
CA ARG A 108 -0.73 3.15 -6.80
C ARG A 108 -2.20 3.55 -6.91
N ASN A 109 -3.01 2.66 -7.43
CA ASN A 109 -4.43 2.84 -7.59
C ASN A 109 -5.17 1.80 -6.73
N ASN A 110 -5.92 2.27 -5.75
CA ASN A 110 -6.80 1.46 -4.92
C ASN A 110 -8.24 1.75 -5.30
N LEU A 111 -8.99 0.72 -5.61
CA LEU A 111 -10.43 0.76 -5.76
C LEU A 111 -11.06 -0.05 -4.64
N SER A 112 -12.01 0.54 -3.93
CA SER A 112 -12.81 -0.15 -2.92
C SER A 112 -14.29 0.04 -3.26
N ASP A 113 -15.05 -1.05 -3.27
CA ASP A 113 -16.48 -1.11 -3.50
C ASP A 113 -17.08 -2.04 -2.46
N ASN A 114 -17.67 -1.47 -1.40
CA ASN A 114 -18.30 -2.19 -0.32
C ASN A 114 -19.79 -1.88 -0.34
N LYS A 115 -20.61 -2.90 -0.58
CA LYS A 115 -22.06 -2.82 -0.60
C LYS A 115 -22.61 -3.52 0.62
N LEU A 116 -23.45 -2.82 1.34
CA LEU A 116 -24.23 -3.39 2.43
C LEU A 116 -25.68 -3.51 2.02
N PHE A 117 -26.23 -4.68 2.23
CA PHE A 117 -27.65 -4.96 2.10
C PHE A 117 -28.18 -5.30 3.49
N GLU A 118 -29.28 -4.71 3.90
CA GLU A 118 -29.88 -4.93 5.21
C GLU A 118 -31.31 -5.37 5.03
N ALA A 119 -31.72 -6.31 5.86
CA ALA A 119 -33.13 -6.69 5.95
C ALA A 119 -33.83 -5.86 7.04
N GLU A 120 -35.12 -5.65 6.91
CA GLU A 120 -35.91 -5.10 8.01
C GLU A 120 -36.08 -6.20 9.08
N GLY A 121 -35.40 -5.98 10.21
CA GLY A 121 -35.32 -6.95 11.30
C GLY A 121 -34.59 -8.23 10.91
N VAL A 122 -35.12 -9.37 11.32
CA VAL A 122 -34.53 -10.71 11.11
C VAL A 122 -35.11 -11.44 9.91
N SER A 123 -35.54 -10.71 8.89
CA SER A 123 -36.04 -11.27 7.64
C SER A 123 -34.91 -11.61 6.66
N ASP A 124 -35.25 -12.35 5.60
CA ASP A 124 -34.31 -12.67 4.52
C ASP A 124 -34.50 -11.73 3.30
N ASN A 125 -35.24 -10.64 3.45
CA ASN A 125 -35.47 -9.65 2.39
C ASN A 125 -34.42 -8.53 2.49
N TYR A 126 -33.30 -8.73 1.88
CA TYR A 126 -32.17 -7.79 1.91
C TYR A 126 -32.35 -6.66 0.90
N GLU A 127 -32.35 -5.42 1.36
CA GLU A 127 -32.36 -4.22 0.53
C GLU A 127 -31.04 -3.49 0.59
N TYR A 128 -30.61 -2.91 -0.54
CA TYR A 128 -29.36 -2.15 -0.60
C TYR A 128 -29.43 -0.92 0.30
N ASN A 129 -28.47 -0.81 1.22
CA ASN A 129 -28.34 0.34 2.10
C ASN A 129 -27.21 1.26 1.60
N ASN A 130 -27.61 2.34 0.91
CA ASN A 130 -26.67 3.34 0.39
C ASN A 130 -25.89 4.04 1.51
N ASP A 131 -26.55 4.32 2.65
CA ASP A 131 -25.95 5.09 3.75
C ASP A 131 -24.89 4.32 4.53
N ARG A 132 -24.84 3.01 4.35
CA ARG A 132 -23.85 2.13 4.95
C ARG A 132 -22.95 1.46 3.93
N SER A 133 -23.12 1.78 2.66
CA SER A 133 -22.26 1.35 1.55
C SER A 133 -21.21 2.41 1.24
N SER A 134 -20.13 2.00 0.61
CA SER A 134 -19.08 2.94 0.18
C SER A 134 -18.36 2.46 -1.07
N LYS A 135 -18.13 3.39 -1.98
CA LYS A 135 -17.30 3.15 -3.15
C LYS A 135 -16.36 4.32 -3.35
N TYR A 136 -15.06 4.06 -3.33
CA TYR A 136 -14.06 5.10 -3.55
C TYR A 136 -12.85 4.60 -4.34
N LYS A 137 -12.18 5.55 -4.96
CA LYS A 137 -10.90 5.37 -5.64
C LYS A 137 -9.87 6.23 -4.96
N HIS A 138 -8.71 5.64 -4.62
CA HIS A 138 -7.57 6.34 -4.05
C HIS A 138 -6.38 6.17 -4.99
N LEU A 139 -5.94 7.26 -5.59
CA LEU A 139 -4.73 7.35 -6.39
C LEU A 139 -3.60 7.91 -5.52
N ASN A 140 -2.45 7.27 -5.53
CA ASN A 140 -1.26 7.71 -4.80
C ASN A 140 -0.05 7.65 -5.73
N ASP A 141 0.47 8.82 -6.08
CA ASP A 141 1.62 9.03 -6.94
C ASP A 141 2.83 9.44 -6.08
N ILE A 142 3.93 8.71 -6.21
CA ILE A 142 5.14 8.97 -5.44
C ILE A 142 6.31 9.12 -6.41
N LEU A 143 6.89 10.31 -6.48
CA LEU A 143 8.11 10.59 -7.21
C LEU A 143 9.27 10.76 -6.25
N ALA A 144 10.29 9.95 -6.38
CA ALA A 144 11.49 10.02 -5.54
C ALA A 144 12.74 10.15 -6.38
N ALA A 145 13.70 10.94 -5.90
CA ALA A 145 15.05 11.02 -6.43
C ALA A 145 16.06 10.86 -5.28
N TYR A 146 17.18 10.23 -5.55
CA TYR A 146 18.21 10.02 -4.54
C TYR A 146 19.60 10.14 -5.11
N LEU A 147 20.51 10.53 -4.23
CA LEU A 147 21.94 10.63 -4.48
C LEU A 147 22.68 10.02 -3.30
N GLY A 148 23.60 9.13 -3.58
CA GLY A 148 24.49 8.50 -2.61
C GLY A 148 25.93 8.63 -3.03
N TYR A 149 26.81 8.76 -2.06
CA TYR A 149 28.25 8.75 -2.26
C TYR A 149 28.86 7.71 -1.35
N THR A 150 29.78 6.90 -1.86
CA THR A 150 30.50 5.90 -1.08
C THR A 150 32.00 6.15 -1.16
N LEU A 151 32.62 6.34 0.00
CA LEU A 151 34.06 6.33 0.17
C LEU A 151 34.48 4.98 0.77
N ARG A 152 35.43 4.29 0.13
CA ARG A 152 36.05 3.08 0.67
C ARG A 152 37.55 3.29 0.77
N TYR A 153 38.05 3.38 1.99
CA TYR A 153 39.48 3.56 2.24
C TYR A 153 40.00 2.50 3.20
N LYS A 154 40.85 1.60 2.72
CA LYS A 154 41.35 0.46 3.49
C LYS A 154 40.21 -0.36 4.11
N THR A 155 40.11 -0.34 5.43
CA THR A 155 39.11 -1.06 6.19
C THR A 155 37.86 -0.22 6.47
N PHE A 156 37.89 1.08 6.18
CA PHE A 156 36.80 2.03 6.47
C PHE A 156 35.91 2.25 5.24
N SER A 157 34.61 2.34 5.48
CA SER A 157 33.62 2.76 4.49
C SER A 157 32.71 3.85 5.07
N PHE A 158 32.44 4.87 4.27
CA PHE A 158 31.54 5.97 4.60
C PHE A 158 30.59 6.19 3.43
N LYS A 159 29.28 6.14 3.71
CA LYS A 159 28.24 6.29 2.71
C LYS A 159 27.17 7.27 3.19
N PRO A 160 27.32 8.59 2.92
CA PRO A 160 26.24 9.54 3.02
C PRO A 160 25.31 9.40 1.82
N GLY A 161 24.04 9.74 2.03
CA GLY A 161 23.02 9.76 1.00
C GLY A 161 21.91 10.73 1.33
N VAL A 162 21.16 11.10 0.31
CA VAL A 162 19.97 11.91 0.42
C VAL A 162 18.91 11.39 -0.53
N ARG A 163 17.65 11.40 -0.08
CA ARG A 163 16.48 11.12 -0.87
C ARG A 163 15.49 12.25 -0.71
N TYR A 164 14.99 12.73 -1.81
CA TYR A 164 13.84 13.61 -1.89
C TYR A 164 12.65 12.82 -2.42
N GLU A 165 11.51 12.99 -1.80
CA GLU A 165 10.26 12.33 -2.18
C GLU A 165 9.13 13.34 -2.24
N TYR A 166 8.37 13.31 -3.33
CA TYR A 166 7.13 14.03 -3.50
C TYR A 166 6.00 13.02 -3.60
N THR A 167 5.01 13.13 -2.73
CA THR A 167 3.83 12.29 -2.70
C THR A 167 2.59 13.12 -2.99
N SER A 168 1.76 12.67 -3.92
CA SER A 168 0.44 13.23 -4.21
C SER A 168 -0.61 12.15 -4.02
N GLN A 169 -1.67 12.50 -3.30
CA GLN A 169 -2.81 11.61 -3.02
C GLN A 169 -4.09 12.27 -3.50
N ASP A 170 -4.91 11.50 -4.18
CA ASP A 170 -6.23 11.91 -4.66
C ASP A 170 -7.24 10.82 -4.28
N VAL A 171 -8.25 11.20 -3.51
CA VAL A 171 -9.34 10.33 -3.10
C VAL A 171 -10.63 10.83 -3.67
N LYS A 172 -11.35 9.96 -4.39
CA LYS A 172 -12.65 10.23 -5.00
C LYS A 172 -13.68 9.26 -4.51
N TYR A 173 -14.75 9.79 -3.97
CA TYR A 173 -15.95 9.03 -3.56
C TYR A 173 -16.89 8.91 -4.76
N LEU A 174 -17.23 7.67 -5.11
CA LEU A 174 -18.00 7.36 -6.32
C LEU A 174 -19.45 7.00 -6.01
N ALA A 175 -19.71 6.43 -4.83
CA ALA A 175 -21.04 6.08 -4.34
C ALA A 175 -21.02 5.76 -2.85
N GLY A 176 -22.20 5.78 -2.21
CA GLY A 176 -22.43 5.43 -0.80
C GLY A 176 -22.79 6.63 0.05
N ALA A 177 -22.69 6.49 1.37
CA ALA A 177 -23.00 7.53 2.35
C ALA A 177 -22.19 8.81 2.18
N ILE A 178 -20.96 8.68 1.70
CA ILE A 178 -20.03 9.80 1.47
C ILE A 178 -20.03 10.08 -0.04
N GLY A 179 -20.42 11.29 -0.39
CA GLY A 179 -20.51 11.73 -1.78
C GLY A 179 -19.28 12.49 -2.24
N PRO A 180 -19.29 12.99 -3.49
CA PRO A 180 -18.18 13.72 -4.10
C PRO A 180 -17.77 15.00 -3.36
N GLU A 181 -18.60 15.51 -2.48
CA GLU A 181 -18.28 16.67 -1.62
C GLU A 181 -17.15 16.37 -0.62
N ALA A 182 -16.89 15.10 -0.36
CA ALA A 182 -15.78 14.65 0.48
C ALA A 182 -14.51 14.28 -0.30
N ASP A 183 -14.51 14.45 -1.61
CA ASP A 183 -13.32 14.28 -2.43
C ASP A 183 -12.20 15.17 -1.91
N PHE A 184 -11.00 14.62 -1.78
CA PHE A 184 -9.87 15.41 -1.37
C PHE A 184 -8.60 15.04 -2.12
N SER A 185 -7.73 16.05 -2.27
CA SER A 185 -6.40 15.88 -2.81
C SER A 185 -5.40 16.54 -1.88
N THR A 186 -4.29 15.88 -1.66
CA THR A 186 -3.20 16.41 -0.83
C THR A 186 -1.85 16.04 -1.41
N SER A 187 -0.84 16.84 -1.13
CA SER A 187 0.53 16.54 -1.50
C SER A 187 1.51 17.00 -0.43
N TYR A 188 2.61 16.29 -0.30
CA TYR A 188 3.67 16.63 0.64
C TYR A 188 5.04 16.20 0.10
N ASN A 189 6.09 16.75 0.72
CA ASN A 189 7.47 16.50 0.36
C ASN A 189 8.23 16.00 1.57
N ASP A 190 9.10 15.02 1.35
CA ASP A 190 10.00 14.49 2.35
C ASP A 190 11.44 14.60 1.87
N PHE A 191 12.32 15.02 2.78
CA PHE A 191 13.75 15.05 2.58
C PHE A 191 14.41 14.16 3.61
N VAL A 192 14.99 13.06 3.15
CA VAL A 192 15.53 12.01 4.01
C VAL A 192 17.04 11.91 3.82
N PRO A 193 17.83 12.53 4.69
CA PRO A 193 19.26 12.31 4.74
C PRO A 193 19.56 10.92 5.34
N SER A 194 20.66 10.32 4.94
CA SER A 194 21.14 9.07 5.50
C SER A 194 22.65 9.05 5.58
N VAL A 195 23.20 8.34 6.53
CA VAL A 195 24.63 8.09 6.63
C VAL A 195 24.86 6.66 7.12
N THR A 196 25.78 5.96 6.47
CA THR A 196 26.23 4.66 6.92
C THR A 196 27.75 4.66 7.01
N MET A 197 28.28 4.18 8.12
CA MET A 197 29.71 4.00 8.36
C MET A 197 30.00 2.53 8.64
N GLY A 198 31.12 2.05 8.17
CA GLY A 198 31.55 0.67 8.41
C GLY A 198 33.06 0.58 8.57
N ILE A 199 33.51 -0.31 9.44
CA ILE A 199 34.90 -0.65 9.64
C ILE A 199 35.09 -2.16 9.71
N LYS A 200 36.05 -2.68 8.96
CA LYS A 200 36.52 -4.07 9.09
C LYS A 200 37.57 -4.18 10.17
N ILE A 201 37.32 -5.06 11.14
CA ILE A 201 38.23 -5.35 12.25
C ILE A 201 38.79 -6.75 12.02
N GLY A 202 40.08 -6.79 11.56
CA GLY A 202 40.71 -8.06 11.22
C GLY A 202 40.12 -8.72 9.97
N LYS A 203 40.14 -10.06 9.91
CA LYS A 203 39.71 -10.83 8.73
C LYS A 203 38.23 -11.22 8.72
N THR A 204 37.58 -11.28 9.88
CA THR A 204 36.27 -11.90 10.06
C THR A 204 35.20 -11.00 10.70
N GLN A 205 35.57 -9.82 11.21
CA GLN A 205 34.66 -8.93 11.93
C GLN A 205 34.38 -7.65 11.14
N ASN A 206 33.11 -7.23 11.13
CA ASN A 206 32.68 -5.95 10.57
C ASN A 206 31.80 -5.24 11.59
N LEU A 207 32.09 -3.96 11.84
CA LEU A 207 31.21 -3.08 12.60
C LEU A 207 30.54 -2.11 11.62
N ARG A 208 29.23 -1.95 11.73
CA ARG A 208 28.45 -0.98 10.94
C ARG A 208 27.54 -0.19 11.86
N GLY A 209 27.43 1.11 11.58
CA GLY A 209 26.44 2.01 12.18
C GLY A 209 25.84 2.90 11.10
N GLY A 210 24.60 3.32 11.26
CA GLY A 210 23.93 4.18 10.29
C GLY A 210 22.73 4.89 10.91
N TYR A 211 22.38 5.99 10.24
CA TYR A 211 21.19 6.80 10.48
C TYR A 211 20.47 7.04 9.15
#